data_a6285b1b224d6237adaef6eb4f2f8d8a
#
_entry.id   a6285b1b224d6237adaef6eb4f2f8d8a
#
_cell.length_a   1.000
_cell.length_b   1.000
_cell.length_c   1.000
_cell.angle_alpha   90.00
_cell.angle_beta   90.00
_cell.angle_gamma   90.00
#
_symmetry.space_group_name_H-M   'P 1'
#
loop_
_entity.id
_entity.type
_entity.pdbx_description
1 polymer ?
#
loop_
_entity_poly.entity_id
_entity_poly.type
_entity_poly.pdbx_seq_one_letter_code
_entity_poly.pdbx_strand_id
1 'polypeptide(L)'
;MKNNGPWKIKDSQVKYKNPWISVREDQVIRPDGKDGIFGVVEMVAGASVLPLDDDGFVYLTKEFHYAIEQDSIEVVSGAIDEGETALEAAKRELKEELGVEADEWIDLRMMNPFTTVVKSPATMYLAKDIKFSEANPEGTEKID
;
A
#
# COMPACT_ATOMS: atom_id res chain seq x y z
N MET A 1 -13.64 24.55 12.21
CA MET A 1 -14.40 23.76 11.22
C MET A 1 -13.60 23.74 9.92
N LYS A 2 -13.38 22.56 9.32
CA LYS A 2 -12.57 22.35 8.10
C LYS A 2 -13.45 21.72 7.02
N ASN A 3 -13.37 22.22 5.77
CA ASN A 3 -14.05 21.59 4.65
C ASN A 3 -13.27 20.39 4.14
N ASN A 4 -13.99 19.31 3.79
CA ASN A 4 -13.48 18.11 3.15
C ASN A 4 -14.44 17.70 2.02
N GLY A 5 -14.27 18.29 0.84
CA GLY A 5 -15.26 18.20 -0.23
C GLY A 5 -16.63 18.71 0.23
N PRO A 6 -17.71 17.93 0.06
CA PRO A 6 -19.04 18.30 0.50
C PRO A 6 -19.28 18.12 2.01
N TRP A 7 -18.30 17.58 2.75
CA TRP A 7 -18.37 17.38 4.20
C TRP A 7 -17.73 18.54 4.95
N LYS A 8 -18.16 18.77 6.19
CA LYS A 8 -17.49 19.70 7.10
C LYS A 8 -17.05 18.96 8.36
N ILE A 9 -15.76 19.00 8.67
CA ILE A 9 -15.20 18.41 9.88
C ILE A 9 -15.31 19.44 11.02
N LYS A 10 -16.00 19.05 12.09
CA LYS A 10 -16.17 19.86 13.32
C LYS A 10 -15.02 19.61 14.29
N ASP A 11 -14.65 18.34 14.48
CA ASP A 11 -13.59 17.87 15.38
C ASP A 11 -13.03 16.54 14.87
N SER A 12 -11.80 16.20 15.24
CA SER A 12 -11.11 14.96 14.89
C SER A 12 -10.38 14.41 16.10
N GLN A 13 -10.58 13.13 16.40
CA GLN A 13 -9.93 12.45 17.51
C GLN A 13 -9.26 11.16 17.06
N VAL A 14 -8.00 10.96 17.42
CA VAL A 14 -7.33 9.66 17.24
C VAL A 14 -7.88 8.69 18.28
N LYS A 15 -8.42 7.57 17.84
CA LYS A 15 -9.00 6.52 18.68
C LYS A 15 -8.04 5.35 18.91
N TYR A 16 -7.17 5.07 17.94
CA TYR A 16 -6.15 4.03 18.04
C TYR A 16 -4.94 4.40 17.19
N LYS A 17 -3.75 4.08 17.65
CA LYS A 17 -2.51 4.26 16.89
C LYS A 17 -1.49 3.20 17.28
N ASN A 18 -0.79 2.66 16.28
CA ASN A 18 0.41 1.85 16.42
C ASN A 18 1.44 2.26 15.33
N PRO A 19 2.61 1.61 15.19
CA PRO A 19 3.59 1.99 14.18
C PRO A 19 3.08 1.94 12.73
N TRP A 20 2.08 1.10 12.41
CA TRP A 20 1.62 0.84 11.03
C TRP A 20 0.33 1.55 10.66
N ILE A 21 -0.57 1.77 11.64
CA ILE A 21 -1.88 2.37 11.39
C ILE A 21 -2.23 3.45 12.41
N SER A 22 -3.05 4.41 11.96
CA SER A 22 -3.74 5.37 12.83
C SER A 22 -5.22 5.37 12.49
N VAL A 23 -6.07 5.23 13.50
CA VAL A 23 -7.54 5.30 13.35
C VAL A 23 -8.02 6.57 14.00
N ARG A 24 -8.67 7.44 13.22
CA ARG A 24 -9.32 8.64 13.75
C ARG A 24 -10.83 8.61 13.51
N GLU A 25 -11.56 9.27 14.37
CA GLU A 25 -12.98 9.56 14.23
C GLU A 25 -13.18 11.06 14.06
N ASP A 26 -13.84 11.44 12.97
CA ASP A 26 -14.20 12.82 12.68
C ASP A 26 -15.68 13.06 13.04
N GLN A 27 -15.96 14.09 13.85
CA GLN A 27 -17.30 14.63 14.03
C GLN A 27 -17.60 15.55 12.84
N VAL A 28 -18.62 15.24 12.06
CA VAL A 28 -18.83 15.89 10.76
C VAL A 28 -20.25 16.45 10.61
N ILE A 29 -20.38 17.43 9.70
CA ILE A 29 -21.65 17.74 9.05
C ILE A 29 -21.62 17.06 7.68
N ARG A 30 -22.60 16.20 7.46
CA ARG A 30 -22.78 15.43 6.23
C ARG A 30 -23.23 16.33 5.07
N PRO A 31 -23.14 15.87 3.80
CA PRO A 31 -23.63 16.63 2.65
C PRO A 31 -25.12 16.98 2.71
N ASP A 32 -25.93 16.19 3.43
CA ASP A 32 -27.36 16.46 3.66
C ASP A 32 -27.63 17.47 4.80
N GLY A 33 -26.56 18.06 5.37
CA GLY A 33 -26.63 19.05 6.43
C GLY A 33 -26.78 18.49 7.84
N LYS A 34 -26.90 17.18 8.00
CA LYS A 34 -27.05 16.53 9.32
C LYS A 34 -25.72 16.23 9.97
N ASP A 35 -25.72 16.15 11.28
CA ASP A 35 -24.57 15.69 12.06
C ASP A 35 -24.30 14.20 11.83
N GLY A 36 -23.05 13.81 11.93
CA GLY A 36 -22.60 12.42 11.81
C GLY A 36 -21.17 12.25 12.29
N ILE A 37 -20.71 11.00 12.20
CA ILE A 37 -19.32 10.61 12.45
C ILE A 37 -18.74 9.95 11.21
N PHE A 38 -17.42 10.05 11.04
CA PHE A 38 -16.70 9.35 9.98
C PHE A 38 -15.40 8.77 10.54
N GLY A 39 -15.24 7.44 10.43
CA GLY A 39 -14.02 6.75 10.82
C GLY A 39 -13.05 6.70 9.64
N VAL A 40 -11.77 7.02 9.87
CA VAL A 40 -10.70 6.93 8.88
C VAL A 40 -9.54 6.11 9.42
N VAL A 41 -9.11 5.11 8.66
CA VAL A 41 -7.87 4.37 8.90
C VAL A 41 -6.79 4.94 7.99
N GLU A 42 -5.72 5.45 8.57
CA GLU A 42 -4.54 5.92 7.83
C GLU A 42 -3.43 4.89 7.98
N MET A 43 -2.86 4.45 6.87
CA MET A 43 -1.71 3.55 6.80
C MET A 43 -0.53 4.27 6.15
N VAL A 44 0.66 3.74 6.37
CA VAL A 44 1.87 4.21 5.67
C VAL A 44 1.67 4.06 4.16
N ALA A 45 2.21 5.00 3.39
CA ALA A 45 2.19 4.88 1.93
C ALA A 45 3.02 3.66 1.48
N GLY A 46 2.57 3.00 0.44
CA GLY A 46 3.21 1.81 -0.11
C GLY A 46 3.70 1.98 -1.54
N ALA A 47 4.50 1.01 -1.97
CA ALA A 47 4.86 0.77 -3.35
C ALA A 47 4.46 -0.64 -3.74
N SER A 48 4.00 -0.83 -4.99
CA SER A 48 3.63 -2.14 -5.54
C SER A 48 4.30 -2.33 -6.89
N VAL A 49 4.76 -3.55 -7.17
CA VAL A 49 5.51 -3.87 -8.39
C VAL A 49 4.93 -5.10 -9.08
N LEU A 50 4.71 -4.99 -10.38
CA LEU A 50 4.46 -6.13 -11.25
C LEU A 50 5.70 -6.39 -12.11
N PRO A 51 6.51 -7.43 -11.83
CA PRO A 51 7.62 -7.82 -12.70
C PRO A 51 7.09 -8.59 -13.92
N LEU A 52 7.58 -8.22 -15.10
CA LEU A 52 7.21 -8.79 -16.40
C LEU A 52 8.48 -9.18 -17.17
N ASP A 53 8.58 -10.43 -17.58
CA ASP A 53 9.68 -10.90 -18.41
C ASP A 53 9.42 -10.69 -19.91
N ASP A 54 10.45 -11.02 -20.74
CA ASP A 54 10.40 -10.87 -22.19
C ASP A 54 9.44 -11.85 -22.87
N ASP A 55 9.10 -12.96 -22.23
CA ASP A 55 8.13 -13.96 -22.72
C ASP A 55 6.68 -13.60 -22.35
N GLY A 56 6.49 -12.52 -21.58
CA GLY A 56 5.17 -12.03 -21.19
C GLY A 56 4.62 -12.66 -19.90
N PHE A 57 5.44 -13.35 -19.11
CA PHE A 57 5.06 -13.85 -17.81
C PHE A 57 5.24 -12.79 -16.75
N VAL A 58 4.30 -12.77 -15.80
CA VAL A 58 4.36 -11.96 -14.59
C VAL A 58 4.66 -12.85 -13.38
N TYR A 59 5.34 -12.30 -12.39
CA TYR A 59 5.70 -13.00 -11.17
C TYR A 59 4.94 -12.39 -10.00
N LEU A 60 4.31 -13.24 -9.22
CA LEU A 60 3.46 -12.88 -8.09
C LEU A 60 3.94 -13.61 -6.84
N THR A 61 3.68 -13.03 -5.70
CA THR A 61 3.91 -13.66 -4.40
C THR A 61 2.64 -14.36 -3.93
N LYS A 62 2.80 -15.41 -3.14
CA LYS A 62 1.74 -16.05 -2.38
C LYS A 62 2.07 -15.94 -0.91
N GLU A 63 1.27 -15.19 -0.16
CA GLU A 63 1.51 -14.89 1.24
C GLU A 63 0.25 -15.13 2.09
N PHE A 64 0.46 -15.60 3.34
CA PHE A 64 -0.62 -15.69 4.32
C PHE A 64 -0.86 -14.34 4.99
N HIS A 65 -2.08 -13.81 4.84
CA HIS A 65 -2.47 -12.54 5.47
C HIS A 65 -3.26 -12.76 6.76
N TYR A 66 -2.69 -12.27 7.86
CA TYR A 66 -3.29 -12.39 9.19
C TYR A 66 -4.71 -11.83 9.27
N ALA A 67 -4.97 -10.68 8.65
CA ALA A 67 -6.26 -10.00 8.76
C ALA A 67 -7.42 -10.72 8.04
N ILE A 68 -7.12 -11.48 7.00
CA ILE A 68 -8.12 -12.25 6.21
C ILE A 68 -8.04 -13.75 6.47
N GLU A 69 -7.08 -14.19 7.30
CA GLU A 69 -6.88 -15.58 7.74
C GLU A 69 -6.72 -16.58 6.58
N GLN A 70 -6.11 -16.15 5.46
CA GLN A 70 -5.90 -16.99 4.28
C GLN A 70 -4.73 -16.52 3.43
N ASP A 71 -4.24 -17.44 2.58
CA ASP A 71 -3.26 -17.09 1.56
C ASP A 71 -3.89 -16.18 0.49
N SER A 72 -3.12 -15.22 0.02
CA SER A 72 -3.44 -14.35 -1.11
C SER A 72 -2.33 -14.43 -2.16
N ILE A 73 -2.70 -14.31 -3.43
CA ILE A 73 -1.75 -14.18 -4.54
C ILE A 73 -1.82 -12.73 -4.98
N GLU A 74 -0.69 -12.05 -4.94
CA GLU A 74 -0.63 -10.61 -5.17
C GLU A 74 0.68 -10.17 -5.82
N VAL A 75 0.71 -8.92 -6.25
CA VAL A 75 1.93 -8.27 -6.71
C VAL A 75 2.82 -8.00 -5.50
N VAL A 76 4.13 -7.99 -5.72
CA VAL A 76 5.10 -7.53 -4.72
C VAL A 76 4.70 -6.17 -4.20
N SER A 77 4.63 -5.99 -2.88
CA SER A 77 4.26 -4.70 -2.30
C SER A 77 4.74 -4.54 -0.86
N GLY A 78 5.18 -3.34 -0.52
CA GLY A 78 5.59 -3.02 0.82
C GLY A 78 5.47 -1.55 1.17
N ALA A 79 5.76 -1.22 2.42
CA ALA A 79 5.75 0.15 2.92
C ALA A 79 6.94 0.95 2.38
N ILE A 80 6.74 2.24 2.20
CA ILE A 80 7.83 3.18 1.91
C ILE A 80 8.45 3.61 3.23
N ASP A 81 9.72 3.32 3.43
CA ASP A 81 10.45 3.67 4.64
C ASP A 81 10.76 5.17 4.73
N GLU A 82 11.11 5.65 5.94
CA GLU A 82 11.47 7.04 6.15
C GLU A 82 12.72 7.43 5.34
N GLY A 83 12.57 8.42 4.48
CA GLY A 83 13.63 8.91 3.59
C GLY A 83 13.75 8.14 2.27
N GLU A 84 12.94 7.12 2.05
CA GLU A 84 12.90 6.33 0.82
C GLU A 84 11.90 6.93 -0.18
N THR A 85 12.22 6.88 -1.46
CA THR A 85 11.25 7.17 -2.53
C THR A 85 10.41 5.93 -2.83
N ALA A 86 9.24 6.11 -3.45
CA ALA A 86 8.38 4.97 -3.84
C ALA A 86 9.11 4.00 -4.80
N LEU A 87 9.98 4.50 -5.67
CA LEU A 87 10.75 3.65 -6.58
C LEU A 87 11.86 2.88 -5.85
N GLU A 88 12.49 3.47 -4.86
CA GLU A 88 13.49 2.78 -4.03
C GLU A 88 12.83 1.66 -3.22
N ALA A 89 11.67 1.93 -2.59
CA ALA A 89 10.86 0.92 -1.92
C ALA A 89 10.48 -0.22 -2.87
N ALA A 90 9.97 0.11 -4.05
CA ALA A 90 9.60 -0.89 -5.07
C ALA A 90 10.79 -1.79 -5.46
N LYS A 91 11.98 -1.23 -5.61
CA LYS A 91 13.19 -1.99 -5.94
C LYS A 91 13.64 -2.89 -4.80
N ARG A 92 13.58 -2.38 -3.57
CA ARG A 92 13.93 -3.12 -2.37
C ARG A 92 13.00 -4.31 -2.19
N GLU A 93 11.69 -4.09 -2.18
CA GLU A 93 10.67 -5.14 -2.00
C GLU A 93 10.76 -6.22 -3.09
N LEU A 94 10.91 -5.81 -4.36
CA LEU A 94 11.06 -6.76 -5.47
C LEU A 94 12.26 -7.70 -5.28
N LYS A 95 13.36 -7.16 -4.76
CA LYS A 95 14.56 -7.94 -4.49
C LYS A 95 14.41 -8.82 -3.24
N GLU A 96 13.80 -8.31 -2.19
CA GLU A 96 13.60 -9.02 -0.92
C GLU A 96 12.64 -10.20 -1.08
N GLU A 97 11.47 -9.97 -1.67
CA GLU A 97 10.43 -10.99 -1.79
C GLU A 97 10.69 -12.02 -2.90
N LEU A 98 11.11 -11.59 -4.09
CA LEU A 98 11.27 -12.46 -5.26
C LEU A 98 12.73 -12.67 -5.69
N GLY A 99 13.69 -11.97 -5.12
CA GLY A 99 15.08 -12.00 -5.61
C GLY A 99 15.20 -11.43 -7.03
N VAL A 100 14.33 -10.52 -7.43
CA VAL A 100 14.30 -9.95 -8.78
C VAL A 100 14.85 -8.52 -8.78
N GLU A 101 15.72 -8.23 -9.74
CA GLU A 101 16.15 -6.88 -10.09
C GLU A 101 15.69 -6.56 -11.51
N ALA A 102 15.47 -5.28 -11.82
CA ALA A 102 14.99 -4.84 -13.12
C ALA A 102 15.74 -3.60 -13.59
N ASP A 103 15.99 -3.50 -14.91
CA ASP A 103 16.67 -2.36 -15.50
C ASP A 103 15.67 -1.31 -16.05
N GLU A 104 14.44 -1.69 -16.40
CA GLU A 104 13.39 -0.78 -16.88
C GLU A 104 12.25 -0.68 -15.87
N TRP A 105 11.84 0.55 -15.52
CA TRP A 105 10.78 0.85 -14.56
C TRP A 105 9.76 1.82 -15.15
N ILE A 106 8.49 1.41 -15.21
CA ILE A 106 7.40 2.22 -15.71
C ILE A 106 6.48 2.60 -14.55
N ASP A 107 6.36 3.90 -14.29
CA ASP A 107 5.45 4.44 -13.27
C ASP A 107 4.00 4.35 -13.76
N LEU A 108 3.19 3.49 -13.12
CA LEU A 108 1.76 3.31 -13.38
C LEU A 108 0.87 4.25 -12.54
N ARG A 109 1.48 5.16 -11.81
CA ARG A 109 0.85 6.14 -10.93
C ARG A 109 0.39 5.59 -9.58
N MET A 110 0.03 6.53 -8.73
CA MET A 110 -0.50 6.27 -7.40
C MET A 110 -1.98 5.88 -7.45
N MET A 111 -2.34 4.87 -6.68
CA MET A 111 -3.72 4.45 -6.45
C MET A 111 -4.06 4.46 -4.96
N ASN A 112 -5.36 4.48 -4.66
CA ASN A 112 -5.89 4.21 -3.33
C ASN A 112 -6.69 2.90 -3.40
N PRO A 113 -6.20 1.80 -2.88
CA PRO A 113 -6.80 0.48 -3.07
C PRO A 113 -8.18 0.33 -2.38
N PHE A 114 -8.43 1.06 -1.31
CA PHE A 114 -9.69 1.00 -0.59
C PHE A 114 -10.14 2.41 -0.12
N THR A 115 -11.00 3.07 -0.92
CA THR A 115 -11.34 4.50 -0.76
C THR A 115 -12.46 4.80 0.24
N THR A 116 -13.17 3.80 0.76
CA THR A 116 -14.35 4.03 1.62
C THR A 116 -13.97 4.60 2.98
N VAL A 117 -13.01 4.00 3.66
CA VAL A 117 -12.59 4.39 5.02
C VAL A 117 -11.07 4.35 5.24
N VAL A 118 -10.32 3.77 4.28
CA VAL A 118 -8.87 3.62 4.39
C VAL A 118 -8.16 4.64 3.51
N LYS A 119 -7.17 5.33 4.09
CA LYS A 119 -6.20 6.14 3.37
C LYS A 119 -4.87 5.38 3.39
N SER A 120 -4.59 4.68 2.30
CA SER A 120 -3.39 3.86 2.10
C SER A 120 -2.90 4.04 0.66
N PRO A 121 -2.29 5.18 0.31
CA PRO A 121 -1.84 5.41 -1.06
C PRO A 121 -0.69 4.46 -1.41
N ALA A 122 -0.76 3.85 -2.59
CA ALA A 122 0.29 2.99 -3.12
C ALA A 122 0.71 3.48 -4.51
N THR A 123 2.01 3.63 -4.76
CA THR A 123 2.55 3.90 -6.09
C THR A 123 2.85 2.58 -6.77
N MET A 124 2.36 2.41 -7.98
CA MET A 124 2.47 1.16 -8.74
C MET A 124 3.52 1.28 -9.83
N TYR A 125 4.30 0.22 -10.00
CA TYR A 125 5.33 0.12 -11.03
C TYR A 125 5.18 -1.17 -11.83
N LEU A 126 5.51 -1.09 -13.13
CA LEU A 126 5.84 -2.24 -13.95
C LEU A 126 7.35 -2.32 -14.07
N ALA A 127 7.94 -3.46 -13.71
CA ALA A 127 9.36 -3.72 -13.80
C ALA A 127 9.63 -4.67 -14.98
N LYS A 128 10.57 -4.31 -15.87
CA LYS A 128 10.95 -5.07 -17.07
C LYS A 128 12.47 -5.22 -17.14
N ASP A 129 12.95 -5.99 -18.11
CA ASP A 129 14.36 -6.38 -18.21
C ASP A 129 14.85 -6.98 -16.88
N ILE A 130 14.10 -8.01 -16.43
CA ILE A 130 14.26 -8.61 -15.10
C ILE A 130 15.40 -9.64 -15.05
N LYS A 131 16.06 -9.68 -13.89
CA LYS A 131 17.15 -10.64 -13.58
C LYS A 131 16.87 -11.26 -12.21
N PHE A 132 17.04 -12.57 -12.12
CA PHE A 132 16.81 -13.31 -10.87
C PHE A 132 18.11 -13.42 -10.07
N SER A 133 17.97 -13.26 -8.76
CA SER A 133 18.98 -13.47 -7.75
C SER A 133 18.39 -14.21 -6.55
N GLU A 134 19.08 -14.29 -5.43
CA GLU A 134 18.55 -14.90 -4.21
C GLU A 134 17.57 -13.94 -3.51
N ALA A 135 16.37 -14.44 -3.15
CA ALA A 135 15.40 -13.72 -2.35
C ALA A 135 15.81 -13.70 -0.87
N ASN A 136 15.45 -12.65 -0.15
CA ASN A 136 15.68 -12.53 1.30
C ASN A 136 14.52 -11.80 1.96
N PRO A 137 13.33 -12.43 2.06
CA PRO A 137 12.15 -11.83 2.66
C PRO A 137 12.35 -11.51 4.13
N GLU A 138 11.59 -10.57 4.66
CA GLU A 138 11.61 -10.25 6.08
C GLU A 138 11.13 -11.42 6.94
N GLY A 139 11.64 -11.52 8.17
CA GLY A 139 11.37 -12.67 9.06
C GLY A 139 9.92 -12.82 9.53
N THR A 140 9.06 -11.84 9.26
CA THR A 140 7.60 -11.86 9.51
C THR A 140 6.80 -12.33 8.30
N GLU A 141 7.44 -12.45 7.14
CA GLU A 141 6.82 -12.82 5.86
C GLU A 141 7.15 -14.26 5.52
N LYS A 142 6.11 -15.01 5.15
CA LYS A 142 6.25 -16.34 4.60
C LYS A 142 5.72 -16.31 3.16
N ILE A 143 6.63 -16.11 2.23
CA ILE A 143 6.36 -15.90 0.80
C ILE A 143 6.75 -17.18 0.04
N ASP A 144 5.88 -17.63 -0.86
CA ASP A 144 6.11 -18.71 -1.82
C ASP A 144 6.08 -18.15 -3.26
#